data_76c42f1f36d16265ef16c35b1a3130a8
#
_entry.id   76c42f1f36d16265ef16c35b1a3130a8
#
_cell.length_a   1.000
_cell.length_b   1.000
_cell.length_c   1.000
_cell.angle_alpha   90.00
_cell.angle_beta   90.00
_cell.angle_gamma   90.00
#
_symmetry.space_group_name_H-M   'P 1'
#
loop_
_entity.id
_entity.type
_entity.pdbx_description
1 polymer ?
#
loop_
_entity_poly.entity_id
_entity_poly.type
_entity_poly.pdbx_seq_one_letter_code
_entity_poly.pdbx_strand_id
1 'polypeptide(L)'
;LVGSEMCIRDRDVYYMYRANYVPAAKDPMVYLISHTWTDRFKEGRRRATIEAYSNCDSVLLYNDMSDGKVTFLGRKGNNGVGTHFVWENRDIRYNVLRAVGYYKGKPVAEDIIILEGLERAPRFDALYQEAKPVLKGEEGYNYLYRINCGGDEYTDSFGQLWSQDNLGYSRSWAANFEGLNPYLASQRTTSDPIRGTRDWTLFQSFRFGRHQLEYLSLIHI
;
A
#
# COMPACT_ATOMS: atom_id res chain seq x y z
N LEU A 1 15.29 4.02 -17.20
CA LEU A 1 15.72 3.17 -16.06
C LEU A 1 14.84 3.36 -14.82
N VAL A 2 14.21 4.53 -14.62
CA VAL A 2 13.33 4.78 -13.45
C VAL A 2 12.09 3.88 -13.43
N GLY A 3 11.53 3.53 -14.57
CA GLY A 3 10.35 2.65 -14.67
C GLY A 3 10.64 1.18 -14.34
N SER A 4 11.88 0.70 -14.51
CA SER A 4 12.25 -0.68 -14.19
C SER A 4 12.48 -0.91 -12.69
N GLU A 5 12.96 0.09 -11.95
CA GLU A 5 13.12 -0.02 -10.50
C GLU A 5 11.79 -0.09 -9.76
N MET A 6 10.78 0.68 -10.18
CA MET A 6 9.43 0.57 -9.61
C MET A 6 8.84 -0.84 -9.81
N CYS A 7 8.95 -1.39 -11.03
CA CYS A 7 8.44 -2.74 -11.32
C CYS A 7 9.17 -3.87 -10.58
N ILE A 8 10.40 -3.66 -10.11
CA ILE A 8 11.16 -4.66 -9.35
C ILE A 8 10.81 -4.60 -7.87
N ARG A 9 10.62 -3.41 -7.31
CA ARG A 9 10.29 -3.22 -5.88
C ARG A 9 8.91 -3.73 -5.48
N ASP A 10 7.97 -3.81 -6.43
CA ASP A 10 6.61 -4.32 -6.21
C ASP A 10 6.51 -5.85 -6.22
N ARG A 11 7.62 -6.55 -6.35
CA ARG A 11 7.64 -8.03 -6.42
C ARG A 11 8.18 -8.63 -5.12
N ASP A 12 7.47 -9.62 -4.60
CA ASP A 12 7.86 -10.41 -3.42
C ASP A 12 9.31 -10.90 -3.51
N VAL A 13 9.77 -11.25 -4.71
CA VAL A 13 11.15 -11.66 -5.02
C VAL A 13 12.20 -10.60 -4.64
N TYR A 14 11.93 -9.33 -4.87
CA TYR A 14 12.84 -8.26 -4.46
C TYR A 14 13.06 -8.26 -2.94
N TYR A 15 11.96 -8.36 -2.18
CA TYR A 15 12.01 -8.38 -0.71
C TYR A 15 12.66 -9.66 -0.18
N MET A 16 12.46 -10.80 -0.87
CA MET A 16 13.15 -12.05 -0.56
C MET A 16 14.67 -11.87 -0.67
N TYR A 17 15.16 -11.32 -1.78
CA TYR A 17 16.60 -11.06 -1.94
C TYR A 17 17.12 -10.04 -0.93
N ARG A 18 16.39 -8.95 -0.72
CA ARG A 18 16.77 -7.92 0.24
C ARG A 18 16.88 -8.48 1.66
N ALA A 19 15.93 -9.32 2.08
CA ALA A 19 15.94 -9.96 3.40
C ALA A 19 17.16 -10.87 3.61
N ASN A 20 17.66 -11.52 2.54
CA ASN A 20 18.74 -12.48 2.63
C ASN A 20 20.15 -11.86 2.47
N TYR A 21 20.26 -10.76 1.70
CA TYR A 21 21.58 -10.24 1.31
C TYR A 21 21.90 -8.83 1.84
N VAL A 22 20.92 -8.12 2.40
CA VAL A 22 21.16 -6.81 3.01
C VAL A 22 21.20 -6.94 4.53
N PRO A 23 22.30 -6.55 5.20
CA PRO A 23 22.38 -6.62 6.67
C PRO A 23 21.36 -5.69 7.34
N ALA A 24 20.68 -6.17 8.39
CA ALA A 24 19.72 -5.37 9.16
C ALA A 24 20.35 -4.12 9.81
N ALA A 25 21.63 -4.15 10.10
CA ALA A 25 22.37 -3.00 10.63
C ALA A 25 22.44 -1.83 9.63
N LYS A 26 22.37 -2.11 8.32
CA LYS A 26 22.46 -1.11 7.25
C LYS A 26 21.07 -0.64 6.82
N ASP A 27 20.17 -1.57 6.63
CA ASP A 27 18.84 -1.30 6.08
C ASP A 27 17.85 -2.37 6.58
N PRO A 28 17.32 -2.21 7.80
CA PRO A 28 16.39 -3.16 8.37
C PRO A 28 15.08 -3.16 7.59
N MET A 29 14.51 -4.35 7.40
CA MET A 29 13.24 -4.51 6.71
C MET A 29 12.41 -5.67 7.25
N VAL A 30 11.12 -5.55 7.11
CA VAL A 30 10.13 -6.61 7.17
C VAL A 30 9.13 -6.41 6.03
N TYR A 31 8.65 -7.50 5.44
CA TYR A 31 7.69 -7.47 4.34
C TYR A 31 6.76 -8.68 4.45
N LEU A 32 5.47 -8.43 4.62
CA LEU A 32 4.42 -9.44 4.65
C LEU A 32 4.11 -9.95 3.22
N ILE A 33 4.08 -11.24 3.03
CA ILE A 33 3.78 -11.87 1.74
C ILE A 33 2.27 -12.11 1.63
N SER A 34 1.57 -11.66 0.63
CA SER A 34 1.92 -10.72 -0.43
C SER A 34 1.00 -9.51 -0.34
N HIS A 35 1.52 -8.31 -0.59
CA HIS A 35 0.74 -7.06 -0.63
C HIS A 35 -0.30 -7.04 -1.74
N THR A 36 -0.09 -7.81 -2.80
CA THR A 36 -1.01 -7.90 -3.95
C THR A 36 -2.18 -8.85 -3.72
N TRP A 37 -2.22 -9.57 -2.60
CA TRP A 37 -3.27 -10.55 -2.30
C TRP A 37 -4.05 -10.18 -1.04
N THR A 38 -4.73 -9.05 -1.08
CA THR A 38 -5.49 -8.49 0.05
C THR A 38 -6.85 -9.16 0.27
N ASP A 39 -7.40 -9.80 -0.77
CA ASP A 39 -8.72 -10.45 -0.77
C ASP A 39 -8.69 -11.93 -0.37
N ARG A 40 -7.57 -12.46 0.09
CA ARG A 40 -7.36 -13.88 0.43
C ARG A 40 -8.30 -14.44 1.49
N PHE A 41 -9.03 -13.58 2.21
CA PHE A 41 -9.99 -13.95 3.25
C PHE A 41 -11.46 -13.71 2.89
N LYS A 42 -11.76 -13.26 1.68
CA LYS A 42 -13.15 -12.95 1.24
C LYS A 42 -14.11 -14.13 1.36
N GLU A 43 -13.63 -15.37 1.25
CA GLU A 43 -14.46 -16.58 1.32
C GLU A 43 -14.75 -17.08 2.75
N GLY A 44 -14.54 -16.26 3.78
CA GLY A 44 -14.80 -16.62 5.17
C GLY A 44 -13.76 -17.54 5.81
N ARG A 45 -12.65 -17.80 5.16
CA ARG A 45 -11.52 -18.56 5.72
C ARG A 45 -10.78 -17.65 6.71
N ARG A 46 -10.93 -17.91 8.01
CA ARG A 46 -10.23 -17.15 9.05
C ARG A 46 -8.85 -17.72 9.39
N ARG A 47 -8.59 -18.98 9.08
CA ARG A 47 -7.29 -19.63 9.36
C ARG A 47 -6.39 -19.63 8.14
N ALA A 48 -5.20 -19.12 8.34
CA ALA A 48 -4.19 -19.04 7.29
C ALA A 48 -2.77 -19.20 7.82
N THR A 49 -1.87 -19.55 6.91
CA THR A 49 -0.44 -19.38 7.09
C THR A 49 -0.08 -17.97 6.62
N ILE A 50 0.59 -17.22 7.50
CA ILE A 50 1.12 -15.89 7.21
C ILE A 50 2.62 -16.00 7.10
N GLU A 51 3.17 -15.40 6.06
CA GLU A 51 4.59 -15.42 5.77
C GLU A 51 5.16 -14.01 5.66
N ALA A 52 6.43 -13.85 6.03
CA ALA A 52 7.13 -12.58 5.90
C ALA A 52 8.61 -12.78 5.56
N TYR A 53 9.13 -11.90 4.73
CA TYR A 53 10.57 -11.74 4.54
C TYR A 53 11.10 -10.68 5.50
N SER A 54 12.24 -10.94 6.13
CA SER A 54 12.90 -9.95 6.99
C SER A 54 14.37 -10.30 7.18
N ASN A 55 15.21 -9.28 7.31
CA ASN A 55 16.60 -9.40 7.73
C ASN A 55 16.79 -9.14 9.24
N CYS A 56 15.72 -8.88 9.97
CA CYS A 56 15.74 -8.63 11.42
C CYS A 56 16.02 -9.91 12.21
N ASP A 57 16.47 -9.78 13.47
CA ASP A 57 16.72 -10.91 14.38
C ASP A 57 15.44 -11.68 14.72
N SER A 58 14.33 -10.95 14.81
CA SER A 58 13.00 -11.52 15.05
C SER A 58 11.90 -10.63 14.51
N VAL A 59 10.75 -11.25 14.22
CA VAL A 59 9.55 -10.57 13.76
C VAL A 59 8.39 -10.95 14.67
N LEU A 60 7.62 -9.95 15.08
CA LEU A 60 6.37 -10.07 15.82
C LEU A 60 5.21 -9.79 14.87
N LEU A 61 4.20 -10.67 14.88
CA LEU A 61 3.02 -10.54 14.05
C LEU A 61 1.80 -10.21 14.90
N TYR A 62 1.01 -9.23 14.45
CA TYR A 62 -0.22 -8.76 15.06
C TYR A 62 -1.38 -8.72 14.06
N ASN A 63 -2.60 -8.92 14.56
CA ASN A 63 -3.82 -8.74 13.78
C ASN A 63 -4.58 -7.47 14.19
N ASP A 64 -3.83 -6.39 14.41
CA ASP A 64 -4.32 -5.04 14.74
C ASP A 64 -3.14 -4.06 14.75
N MET A 65 -3.42 -2.78 14.87
CA MET A 65 -2.41 -1.73 15.09
C MET A 65 -1.92 -1.66 16.53
N SER A 66 -2.55 -2.36 17.47
CA SER A 66 -2.13 -2.42 18.87
C SER A 66 -1.14 -3.55 19.14
N ASP A 67 -0.30 -3.35 20.17
CA ASP A 67 0.61 -4.39 20.69
C ASP A 67 -0.09 -5.29 21.74
N GLY A 68 -1.42 -5.33 21.73
CA GLY A 68 -2.25 -6.07 22.68
C GLY A 68 -2.08 -7.58 22.57
N LYS A 69 -2.17 -8.28 23.71
CA LYS A 69 -2.04 -9.76 23.77
C LYS A 69 -3.11 -10.48 22.95
N VAL A 70 -4.31 -9.91 22.83
CA VAL A 70 -5.45 -10.52 22.13
C VAL A 70 -5.23 -10.59 20.62
N THR A 71 -4.50 -9.62 20.08
CA THR A 71 -4.24 -9.49 18.64
C THR A 71 -2.84 -9.98 18.26
N PHE A 72 -2.04 -10.39 19.23
CA PHE A 72 -0.71 -10.92 19.00
C PHE A 72 -0.76 -12.35 18.46
N LEU A 73 -0.28 -12.53 17.25
CA LEU A 73 -0.26 -13.81 16.53
C LEU A 73 1.02 -14.62 16.77
N GLY A 74 2.06 -14.02 17.30
CA GLY A 74 3.26 -14.72 17.70
C GLY A 74 4.55 -14.04 17.27
N ARG A 75 5.65 -14.46 17.87
CA ARG A 75 7.03 -14.05 17.55
C ARG A 75 7.76 -15.20 16.87
N LYS A 76 8.56 -14.87 15.87
CA LYS A 76 9.49 -15.79 15.22
C LYS A 76 10.90 -15.21 15.22
N GLY A 77 11.91 -16.08 15.39
CA GLY A 77 13.32 -15.74 15.24
C GLY A 77 13.81 -15.99 13.83
N ASN A 78 14.88 -15.31 13.45
CA ASN A 78 15.55 -15.53 12.17
C ASN A 78 16.32 -16.86 12.20
N ASN A 79 16.09 -17.69 11.19
CA ASN A 79 16.73 -19.01 11.07
C ASN A 79 17.90 -19.02 10.08
N GLY A 80 18.31 -17.84 9.58
CA GLY A 80 19.43 -17.67 8.67
C GLY A 80 19.05 -17.45 7.20
N VAL A 81 20.07 -17.32 6.39
CA VAL A 81 19.92 -17.04 4.94
C VAL A 81 19.16 -18.18 4.25
N GLY A 82 18.27 -17.83 3.34
CA GLY A 82 17.42 -18.77 2.60
C GLY A 82 16.14 -19.17 3.33
N THR A 83 15.92 -18.65 4.55
CA THR A 83 14.69 -18.87 5.31
C THR A 83 13.79 -17.63 5.33
N HIS A 84 12.54 -17.83 5.69
CA HIS A 84 11.58 -16.76 5.93
C HIS A 84 10.76 -17.06 7.18
N PHE A 85 9.99 -16.06 7.64
CA PHE A 85 9.20 -16.17 8.86
C PHE A 85 7.82 -16.74 8.52
N VAL A 86 7.39 -17.81 9.20
CA VAL A 86 6.13 -18.49 8.92
C VAL A 86 5.31 -18.64 10.20
N TRP A 87 4.07 -18.18 10.18
CA TRP A 87 3.06 -18.38 11.23
C TRP A 87 1.95 -19.27 10.69
N GLU A 88 2.03 -20.55 10.97
CA GLU A 88 1.07 -21.53 10.48
C GLU A 88 -0.24 -21.47 11.26
N ASN A 89 -1.35 -21.72 10.56
CA ASN A 89 -2.69 -21.92 11.12
C ASN A 89 -3.14 -20.83 12.10
N ARG A 90 -2.90 -19.56 11.75
CA ARG A 90 -3.33 -18.41 12.59
C ARG A 90 -4.77 -18.02 12.27
N ASP A 91 -5.52 -17.70 13.33
CA ASP A 91 -6.87 -17.16 13.20
C ASP A 91 -6.77 -15.65 12.95
N ILE A 92 -7.20 -15.22 11.76
CA ILE A 92 -7.15 -13.84 11.32
C ILE A 92 -8.57 -13.29 11.37
N ARG A 93 -8.84 -12.48 12.35
CA ARG A 93 -10.15 -11.90 12.61
C ARG A 93 -10.33 -10.54 11.98
N TYR A 94 -9.32 -9.68 12.10
CA TYR A 94 -9.39 -8.28 11.74
C TYR A 94 -8.67 -7.99 10.42
N ASN A 95 -9.08 -6.91 9.79
CA ASN A 95 -8.58 -6.49 8.48
C ASN A 95 -7.16 -5.90 8.48
N VAL A 96 -6.46 -5.87 9.59
CA VAL A 96 -5.08 -5.40 9.69
C VAL A 96 -4.16 -6.57 9.99
N LEU A 97 -3.15 -6.79 9.16
CA LEU A 97 -1.95 -7.55 9.52
C LEU A 97 -0.78 -6.58 9.66
N ARG A 98 -0.11 -6.65 10.81
CA ARG A 98 1.04 -5.80 11.13
C ARG A 98 2.21 -6.68 11.58
N ALA A 99 3.34 -6.54 10.93
CA ALA A 99 4.58 -7.21 11.27
C ALA A 99 5.62 -6.19 11.75
N VAL A 100 6.24 -6.45 12.89
CA VAL A 100 7.26 -5.57 13.48
C VAL A 100 8.58 -6.33 13.57
N GLY A 101 9.61 -5.85 12.86
CA GLY A 101 10.96 -6.39 12.87
C GLY A 101 11.80 -5.80 13.98
N TYR A 102 12.49 -6.68 14.72
CA TYR A 102 13.38 -6.31 15.82
C TYR A 102 14.83 -6.64 15.47
N TYR A 103 15.72 -5.70 15.71
CA TYR A 103 17.16 -5.87 15.62
C TYR A 103 17.82 -5.41 16.92
N LYS A 104 18.63 -6.31 17.53
CA LYS A 104 19.26 -6.07 18.84
C LYS A 104 18.28 -5.62 19.92
N GLY A 105 17.07 -6.25 19.93
CA GLY A 105 16.04 -5.99 20.92
C GLY A 105 15.24 -4.71 20.72
N LYS A 106 15.46 -3.94 19.65
CA LYS A 106 14.72 -2.72 19.33
C LYS A 106 13.86 -2.91 18.09
N PRO A 107 12.64 -2.34 18.04
CA PRO A 107 11.84 -2.30 16.83
C PRO A 107 12.54 -1.37 15.81
N VAL A 108 12.76 -1.85 14.59
CA VAL A 108 13.53 -1.13 13.55
C VAL A 108 12.82 -1.10 12.20
N ALA A 109 11.84 -1.97 11.99
CA ALA A 109 11.07 -2.03 10.74
C ALA A 109 9.64 -2.43 11.04
N GLU A 110 8.71 -1.99 10.23
CA GLU A 110 7.30 -2.31 10.31
C GLU A 110 6.73 -2.47 8.91
N ASP A 111 5.79 -3.42 8.78
CA ASP A 111 5.02 -3.61 7.55
C ASP A 111 3.56 -3.89 7.88
N ILE A 112 2.65 -3.36 7.08
CA ILE A 112 1.21 -3.40 7.33
C ILE A 112 0.47 -3.70 6.03
N ILE A 113 -0.43 -4.70 6.09
CA ILE A 113 -1.37 -5.01 5.01
C ILE A 113 -2.79 -4.79 5.50
N ILE A 114 -3.62 -4.17 4.68
CA ILE A 114 -5.05 -4.08 4.89
C ILE A 114 -5.73 -5.19 4.09
N LEU A 115 -6.44 -6.07 4.80
CA LEU A 115 -7.13 -7.23 4.23
C LEU A 115 -8.59 -6.89 3.95
N GLU A 116 -9.10 -7.41 2.84
CA GLU A 116 -10.49 -7.27 2.45
C GLU A 116 -11.35 -8.40 3.04
N GLY A 117 -12.65 -8.12 3.26
CA GLY A 117 -13.63 -9.12 3.71
C GLY A 117 -13.56 -9.49 5.19
N LEU A 118 -12.77 -8.81 6.00
CA LEU A 118 -12.65 -9.03 7.44
C LEU A 118 -13.20 -7.86 8.26
N GLU A 119 -13.43 -8.11 9.56
CA GLU A 119 -13.87 -7.08 10.52
C GLU A 119 -12.81 -5.97 10.61
N ARG A 120 -13.26 -4.73 10.73
CA ARG A 120 -12.35 -3.60 10.98
C ARG A 120 -11.60 -3.79 12.29
N ALA A 121 -10.29 -3.62 12.25
CA ALA A 121 -9.44 -3.73 13.42
C ALA A 121 -9.81 -2.70 14.51
N PRO A 122 -9.79 -3.06 15.79
CA PRO A 122 -10.17 -2.17 16.89
C PRO A 122 -9.36 -0.87 16.95
N ARG A 123 -8.10 -0.93 16.56
CA ARG A 123 -7.18 0.21 16.53
C ARG A 123 -6.86 0.68 15.11
N PHE A 124 -7.74 0.40 14.17
CA PHE A 124 -7.56 0.81 12.77
C PHE A 124 -7.26 2.30 12.62
N ASP A 125 -7.90 3.14 13.45
CA ASP A 125 -7.72 4.60 13.39
C ASP A 125 -6.30 5.07 13.76
N ALA A 126 -5.49 4.21 14.37
CA ALA A 126 -4.07 4.51 14.60
C ALA A 126 -3.29 4.73 13.29
N LEU A 127 -3.74 4.15 12.17
CA LEU A 127 -3.17 4.38 10.84
C LEU A 127 -3.29 5.85 10.39
N TYR A 128 -4.26 6.59 10.93
CA TYR A 128 -4.50 8.00 10.63
C TYR A 128 -3.95 8.96 11.68
N GLN A 129 -3.22 8.46 12.68
CA GLN A 129 -2.79 9.25 13.84
C GLN A 129 -1.96 10.48 13.43
N GLU A 130 -1.20 10.37 12.35
CA GLU A 130 -0.35 11.45 11.81
C GLU A 130 -0.95 12.08 10.54
N ALA A 131 -2.26 11.89 10.29
CA ALA A 131 -2.90 12.42 9.09
C ALA A 131 -2.87 13.95 9.07
N LYS A 132 -2.40 14.48 7.95
CA LYS A 132 -2.35 15.92 7.67
C LYS A 132 -3.51 16.31 6.75
N PRO A 133 -4.02 17.55 6.81
CA PRO A 133 -5.08 18.01 5.93
C PRO A 133 -4.54 18.35 4.52
N VAL A 134 -3.90 17.39 3.86
CA VAL A 134 -3.21 17.59 2.57
C VAL A 134 -4.14 17.95 1.41
N LEU A 135 -5.45 17.63 1.53
CA LEU A 135 -6.45 17.93 0.52
C LEU A 135 -7.26 19.21 0.83
N LYS A 136 -6.99 19.85 1.98
CA LYS A 136 -7.65 21.10 2.32
C LYS A 136 -7.32 22.16 1.27
N GLY A 137 -8.36 22.72 0.64
CA GLY A 137 -8.18 23.79 -0.33
C GLY A 137 -7.53 25.04 0.29
N GLU A 138 -6.74 25.75 -0.49
CA GLU A 138 -6.15 27.01 -0.09
C GLU A 138 -7.20 28.11 -0.10
N GLU A 139 -7.15 29.00 0.89
CA GLU A 139 -8.05 30.15 1.00
C GLU A 139 -7.81 31.13 -0.17
N GLY A 140 -8.90 31.57 -0.79
CA GLY A 140 -8.84 32.48 -1.95
C GLY A 140 -8.73 31.79 -3.32
N TYR A 141 -8.63 30.46 -3.37
CA TYR A 141 -8.64 29.71 -4.62
C TYR A 141 -10.01 29.08 -4.90
N ASN A 142 -10.47 29.17 -6.15
CA ASN A 142 -11.63 28.46 -6.63
C ASN A 142 -11.20 27.23 -7.45
N TYR A 143 -11.38 26.04 -6.89
CA TYR A 143 -11.01 24.79 -7.53
C TYR A 143 -12.10 24.38 -8.53
N LEU A 144 -11.81 24.50 -9.82
CA LEU A 144 -12.74 24.18 -10.89
C LEU A 144 -12.84 22.69 -11.18
N TYR A 145 -11.74 21.98 -11.02
CA TYR A 145 -11.66 20.52 -11.24
C TYR A 145 -10.88 19.86 -10.13
N ARG A 146 -11.36 18.69 -9.74
CA ARG A 146 -10.65 17.71 -8.92
C ARG A 146 -10.78 16.37 -9.62
N ILE A 147 -9.66 15.77 -10.02
CA ILE A 147 -9.62 14.51 -10.76
C ILE A 147 -8.81 13.51 -9.98
N ASN A 148 -9.40 12.33 -9.71
CA ASN A 148 -8.70 11.20 -9.12
C ASN A 148 -7.93 10.47 -10.23
N CYS A 149 -6.67 10.87 -10.43
CA CYS A 149 -5.84 10.37 -11.54
C CYS A 149 -5.62 8.85 -11.46
N GLY A 150 -6.16 8.11 -12.44
CA GLY A 150 -6.12 6.66 -12.48
C GLY A 150 -7.11 5.98 -11.53
N GLY A 151 -8.00 6.69 -10.87
CA GLY A 151 -8.98 6.16 -9.94
C GLY A 151 -10.42 6.51 -10.29
N ASP A 152 -11.34 5.94 -9.52
CA ASP A 152 -12.77 6.17 -9.61
C ASP A 152 -13.18 7.45 -8.89
N GLU A 153 -14.46 7.84 -9.04
CA GLU A 153 -15.03 8.96 -8.31
C GLU A 153 -14.89 8.76 -6.79
N TYR A 154 -14.52 9.81 -6.09
CA TYR A 154 -14.29 9.75 -4.65
C TYR A 154 -14.68 11.08 -3.97
N THR A 155 -15.34 10.98 -2.82
CA THR A 155 -15.57 12.15 -1.95
C THR A 155 -14.62 12.10 -0.79
N ASP A 156 -13.78 13.13 -0.64
CA ASP A 156 -12.74 13.17 0.38
C ASP A 156 -13.29 13.52 1.78
N SER A 157 -12.40 13.48 2.78
CA SER A 157 -12.74 13.77 4.18
C SER A 157 -13.18 15.23 4.44
N PHE A 158 -13.03 16.12 3.47
CA PHE A 158 -13.51 17.51 3.49
C PHE A 158 -14.84 17.67 2.74
N GLY A 159 -15.44 16.58 2.23
CA GLY A 159 -16.67 16.60 1.45
C GLY A 159 -16.48 17.09 0.01
N GLN A 160 -15.26 17.12 -0.51
CA GLN A 160 -14.96 17.55 -1.87
C GLN A 160 -15.05 16.35 -2.82
N LEU A 161 -15.78 16.52 -3.92
CA LEU A 161 -15.92 15.49 -4.95
C LEU A 161 -14.72 15.52 -5.90
N TRP A 162 -14.07 14.37 -6.06
CA TRP A 162 -13.03 14.09 -7.03
C TRP A 162 -13.63 13.24 -8.14
N SER A 163 -13.65 13.77 -9.33
CA SER A 163 -14.19 13.05 -10.49
C SER A 163 -13.30 11.88 -10.87
N GLN A 164 -13.92 10.83 -11.39
CA GLN A 164 -13.21 9.70 -11.99
C GLN A 164 -12.27 10.21 -13.09
N ASP A 165 -11.11 9.58 -13.20
CA ASP A 165 -10.20 9.81 -14.30
C ASP A 165 -10.78 9.28 -15.60
N ASN A 166 -11.33 10.18 -16.40
CA ASN A 166 -11.96 9.90 -17.68
C ASN A 166 -10.98 10.23 -18.81
N LEU A 167 -10.82 9.30 -19.75
CA LEU A 167 -10.00 9.48 -20.95
C LEU A 167 -10.41 10.71 -21.79
N GLY A 168 -11.64 11.20 -21.64
CA GLY A 168 -12.12 12.42 -22.25
C GLY A 168 -11.43 13.71 -21.76
N TYR A 169 -10.88 13.69 -20.54
CA TYR A 169 -10.18 14.83 -19.93
C TYR A 169 -8.67 14.68 -19.98
N SER A 170 -8.16 13.46 -20.14
CA SER A 170 -6.74 13.22 -20.21
C SER A 170 -6.28 13.09 -21.64
N ARG A 171 -5.35 13.94 -22.04
CA ARG A 171 -4.46 13.69 -23.17
C ARG A 171 -3.14 13.15 -22.64
N SER A 172 -3.15 11.94 -22.08
CA SER A 172 -1.91 11.22 -22.05
C SER A 172 -1.60 10.75 -23.47
N TRP A 173 -0.39 10.94 -23.90
CA TRP A 173 0.04 10.55 -25.25
C TRP A 173 -0.34 9.11 -25.59
N ALA A 174 -0.38 8.25 -24.63
CA ALA A 174 -0.74 6.84 -24.78
C ALA A 174 -2.25 6.54 -24.69
N ALA A 175 -3.06 7.44 -24.15
CA ALA A 175 -4.51 7.26 -24.07
C ALA A 175 -5.23 7.68 -25.36
N ASN A 176 -4.56 8.42 -26.24
CA ASN A 176 -5.16 9.03 -27.43
C ASN A 176 -4.85 8.29 -28.75
N PHE A 177 -4.07 7.23 -28.72
CA PHE A 177 -3.74 6.46 -29.92
C PHE A 177 -4.52 5.15 -29.95
N GLU A 178 -5.58 5.11 -30.74
CA GLU A 178 -6.22 3.86 -31.14
C GLU A 178 -5.16 2.95 -31.79
N GLY A 179 -4.99 1.75 -31.23
CA GLY A 179 -4.05 0.76 -31.77
C GLY A 179 -2.64 0.77 -31.18
N LEU A 180 -2.29 1.68 -30.27
CA LEU A 180 -1.04 1.61 -29.54
C LEU A 180 -1.14 0.77 -28.26
N ASN A 181 -0.05 0.05 -28.00
CA ASN A 181 0.10 -0.84 -26.86
C ASN A 181 -0.38 -0.16 -25.55
N PRO A 182 -1.40 -0.69 -24.86
CA PRO A 182 -1.94 -0.13 -23.62
C PRO A 182 -0.91 0.01 -22.50
N TYR A 183 0.27 -0.55 -22.66
CA TYR A 183 1.39 -0.38 -21.72
C TYR A 183 2.07 0.99 -21.78
N LEU A 184 1.69 1.88 -22.68
CA LEU A 184 2.30 3.22 -22.80
C LEU A 184 1.63 4.27 -21.88
N ALA A 185 0.36 4.10 -21.51
CA ALA A 185 -0.29 4.82 -20.42
C ALA A 185 -0.94 3.80 -19.50
N SER A 186 -0.22 3.42 -18.50
CA SER A 186 -0.71 2.43 -17.56
C SER A 186 -1.30 3.11 -16.33
N GLN A 187 -2.34 2.50 -15.81
CA GLN A 187 -2.88 2.75 -14.48
C GLN A 187 -2.29 1.72 -13.53
N ARG A 188 -1.95 2.17 -12.33
CA ARG A 188 -1.56 1.28 -11.24
C ARG A 188 -2.34 1.64 -10.00
N THR A 189 -2.58 0.61 -9.20
CA THR A 189 -3.22 0.74 -7.90
C THR A 189 -2.42 -0.05 -6.87
N THR A 190 -2.48 0.39 -5.63
CA THR A 190 -2.00 -0.35 -4.46
C THR A 190 -3.12 -0.46 -3.44
N SER A 191 -3.12 -1.53 -2.65
CA SER A 191 -4.02 -1.66 -1.48
C SER A 191 -3.32 -1.32 -0.18
N ASP A 192 -2.05 -0.90 -0.24
CA ASP A 192 -1.28 -0.56 0.95
C ASP A 192 -1.80 0.71 1.61
N PRO A 193 -1.73 0.78 2.95
CA PRO A 193 -2.11 1.98 3.69
C PRO A 193 -1.14 3.13 3.37
N ILE A 194 -1.69 4.31 3.12
CA ILE A 194 -0.91 5.52 2.84
C ILE A 194 -0.84 6.36 4.10
N ARG A 195 0.36 6.51 4.67
CA ARG A 195 0.55 7.32 5.88
C ARG A 195 0.39 8.81 5.59
N GLY A 196 -0.07 9.54 6.60
CA GLY A 196 -0.19 11.00 6.54
C GLY A 196 -1.49 11.51 5.92
N THR A 197 -2.41 10.65 5.49
CA THR A 197 -3.73 11.03 4.99
C THR A 197 -4.81 10.07 5.47
N ARG A 198 -6.06 10.55 5.51
CA ARG A 198 -7.26 9.70 5.69
C ARG A 198 -7.86 9.27 4.35
N ASP A 199 -7.52 9.96 3.29
CA ASP A 199 -8.11 9.81 1.96
C ASP A 199 -7.21 8.92 1.08
N TRP A 200 -6.94 7.72 1.54
CA TRP A 200 -6.02 6.77 0.86
C TRP A 200 -6.38 6.51 -0.58
N THR A 201 -7.68 6.41 -0.88
CA THR A 201 -8.19 6.12 -2.23
C THR A 201 -7.61 7.06 -3.29
N LEU A 202 -7.42 8.35 -2.96
CA LEU A 202 -6.82 9.31 -3.89
C LEU A 202 -5.32 9.12 -4.12
N PHE A 203 -4.63 8.41 -3.23
CA PHE A 203 -3.19 8.20 -3.28
C PHE A 203 -2.83 6.75 -3.63
N GLN A 204 -3.82 5.85 -3.67
CA GLN A 204 -3.64 4.44 -4.00
C GLN A 204 -3.73 4.15 -5.50
N SER A 205 -4.14 5.11 -6.30
CA SER A 205 -4.20 5.00 -7.75
C SER A 205 -3.41 6.11 -8.42
N PHE A 206 -2.80 5.80 -9.55
CA PHE A 206 -2.07 6.79 -10.34
C PHE A 206 -1.94 6.35 -11.81
N ARG A 207 -1.74 7.33 -12.67
CA ARG A 207 -1.33 7.10 -14.05
C ARG A 207 0.16 7.33 -14.22
N PHE A 208 0.77 6.54 -15.09
CA PHE A 208 2.16 6.71 -15.47
C PHE A 208 2.36 6.43 -16.96
N GLY A 209 3.39 7.04 -17.54
CA GLY A 209 3.75 6.84 -18.94
C GLY A 209 5.14 7.39 -19.23
N ARG A 210 5.61 7.17 -20.46
CA ARG A 210 6.92 7.68 -20.92
C ARG A 210 6.91 9.18 -21.23
N HIS A 211 5.73 9.76 -21.39
CA HIS A 211 5.53 11.14 -21.81
C HIS A 211 4.71 11.91 -20.78
N GLN A 212 4.68 13.22 -20.95
CA GLN A 212 3.88 14.10 -20.13
C GLN A 212 2.40 13.71 -20.16
N LEU A 213 1.78 13.65 -18.98
CA LEU A 213 0.34 13.50 -18.84
C LEU A 213 -0.29 14.89 -18.86
N GLU A 214 -1.27 15.10 -19.70
CA GLU A 214 -1.96 16.38 -19.85
C GLU A 214 -3.45 16.20 -19.53
N TYR A 215 -3.99 17.10 -18.71
CA TYR A 215 -5.41 17.23 -18.46
C TYR A 215 -5.87 18.56 -19.04
N LEU A 216 -6.76 18.48 -20.03
CA LEU A 216 -7.26 19.67 -20.70
C LEU A 216 -8.43 20.29 -19.94
N SER A 217 -8.30 21.55 -19.64
CA SER A 217 -9.40 22.37 -19.15
C SER A 217 -10.05 23.13 -20.31
N LEU A 218 -11.38 23.04 -20.42
CA LEU A 218 -12.17 23.74 -21.43
C LEU A 218 -12.43 25.22 -21.11
N ILE A 219 -11.72 25.81 -20.16
CA ILE A 219 -11.96 27.19 -19.69
C ILE A 219 -11.38 28.24 -20.62
N HIS A 220 -10.67 27.85 -21.68
CA HIS A 220 -10.10 28.77 -22.66
C HIS A 220 -10.78 28.61 -24.03
N ILE A 221 -12.11 28.76 -24.03
CA ILE A 221 -12.84 28.99 -25.27
C ILE A 221 -13.35 30.42 -25.23
#